data_b0966055cc525580ccadd944b2837d81
#
_entry.id   b0966055cc525580ccadd944b2837d81
#
_cell.length_a   1.000
_cell.length_b   1.000
_cell.length_c   1.000
_cell.angle_alpha   90.00
_cell.angle_beta   90.00
_cell.angle_gamma   90.00
#
_symmetry.space_group_name_H-M   'P 1'
#
loop_
_entity.id
_entity.type
_entity.pdbx_description
1 polymer ?
#
loop_
_entity_poly.entity_id
_entity_poly.type
_entity_poly.pdbx_seq_one_letter_code
_entity_poly.pdbx_strand_id
1 'polypeptide(L)'
;DDAFFTSPLFCYFFDYDLQPYKGRQYLPMDKSSFGVFSDTAPDRWGRLLMKRRERIRAEEQKLPKVKTLYEADYLLGVFDEARMGALRFSLEEDGEYLSAERELSTPPFESLRTLEEASRQFEKEENLLEGKWLKLLLAPGSSLGGARPKATIKDVDESLWIAKFPSKNDEYDIGAWEKTVMDLAKLCGLNVP
;
A
#
# COMPACT_ATOMS: atom_id res chain seq x y z
N ASP A 1 -13.38 19.30 -6.89
CA ASP A 1 -14.09 19.73 -5.71
C ASP A 1 -14.09 21.25 -5.62
N ASP A 2 -15.27 21.88 -5.50
CA ASP A 2 -15.40 23.33 -5.48
C ASP A 2 -14.70 23.96 -4.24
N ALA A 3 -14.62 23.25 -3.12
CA ALA A 3 -13.93 23.70 -1.93
C ALA A 3 -12.42 23.84 -2.16
N PHE A 4 -11.81 22.97 -2.96
CA PHE A 4 -10.38 23.04 -3.33
C PHE A 4 -10.07 24.32 -4.10
N PHE A 5 -10.95 24.74 -5.02
CA PHE A 5 -10.75 25.92 -5.85
C PHE A 5 -11.16 27.23 -5.20
N THR A 6 -11.93 27.19 -4.11
CA THR A 6 -12.41 28.39 -3.40
C THR A 6 -11.56 28.76 -2.18
N SER A 7 -10.70 27.87 -1.69
CA SER A 7 -9.82 28.12 -0.56
C SER A 7 -8.35 28.19 -1.00
N PRO A 8 -7.73 29.38 -1.03
CA PRO A 8 -6.29 29.51 -1.33
C PRO A 8 -5.40 28.71 -0.37
N LEU A 9 -5.83 28.50 0.87
CA LEU A 9 -5.16 27.70 1.88
C LEU A 9 -5.06 26.22 1.47
N PHE A 10 -6.09 25.64 0.85
CA PHE A 10 -6.08 24.25 0.41
C PHE A 10 -5.08 24.01 -0.72
N CYS A 11 -5.01 24.91 -1.69
CA CYS A 11 -4.04 24.80 -2.79
C CYS A 11 -2.58 24.83 -2.32
N TYR A 12 -2.27 25.66 -1.32
CA TYR A 12 -0.90 25.84 -0.82
C TYR A 12 -0.40 24.69 0.04
N PHE A 13 -1.28 23.99 0.75
CA PHE A 13 -0.90 22.93 1.69
C PHE A 13 -1.10 21.51 1.12
N PHE A 14 -1.81 21.38 0.01
CA PHE A 14 -2.16 20.07 -0.52
C PHE A 14 -1.14 19.54 -1.53
N ASP A 15 -0.81 20.32 -2.53
CA ASP A 15 0.18 19.94 -3.53
C ASP A 15 0.64 21.17 -4.32
N TYR A 16 1.94 21.45 -4.33
CA TYR A 16 2.54 22.55 -5.10
C TYR A 16 2.44 22.37 -6.61
N ASP A 17 2.23 21.14 -7.07
CA ASP A 17 2.12 20.83 -8.49
C ASP A 17 0.71 21.02 -9.04
N LEU A 18 -0.31 21.07 -8.17
CA LEU A 18 -1.68 21.34 -8.56
C LEU A 18 -1.91 22.85 -8.72
N GLN A 19 -2.34 23.23 -9.90
CA GLN A 19 -2.65 24.63 -10.23
C GLN A 19 -4.01 25.05 -9.67
N PRO A 20 -4.19 26.31 -9.22
CA PRO A 20 -5.42 26.79 -8.60
C PRO A 20 -6.52 27.14 -9.63
N TYR A 21 -6.74 26.28 -10.62
CA TYR A 21 -7.80 26.46 -11.61
C TYR A 21 -8.53 25.14 -11.90
N LYS A 22 -9.79 25.23 -12.30
CA LYS A 22 -10.59 24.08 -12.72
C LYS A 22 -10.14 23.58 -14.09
N GLY A 23 -10.06 22.25 -14.25
CA GLY A 23 -9.76 21.64 -15.53
C GLY A 23 -8.63 20.63 -15.46
N ARG A 24 -8.06 20.32 -16.60
CA ARG A 24 -6.97 19.34 -16.70
C ARG A 24 -5.72 19.89 -16.03
N GLN A 25 -5.18 19.11 -15.11
CA GLN A 25 -3.89 19.35 -14.49
C GLN A 25 -2.82 18.53 -15.21
N TYR A 26 -1.67 19.11 -15.44
CA TYR A 26 -0.56 18.46 -16.12
C TYR A 26 0.59 18.26 -15.15
N LEU A 27 1.06 17.03 -15.09
CA LEU A 27 2.20 16.68 -14.25
C LEU A 27 3.50 17.30 -14.79
N PRO A 28 4.37 17.86 -13.94
CA PRO A 28 5.73 18.25 -14.35
C PRO A 28 6.48 17.08 -15.01
N MET A 29 7.32 17.37 -15.99
CA MET A 29 7.98 16.34 -16.84
C MET A 29 8.89 15.39 -16.06
N ASP A 30 9.39 15.81 -14.90
CA ASP A 30 10.27 15.05 -14.01
C ASP A 30 9.53 14.21 -12.96
N LYS A 31 8.20 14.28 -12.91
CA LYS A 31 7.38 13.58 -11.93
C LYS A 31 6.51 12.50 -12.56
N SER A 32 6.30 11.41 -11.84
CA SER A 32 5.42 10.30 -12.23
C SER A 32 4.01 10.39 -11.64
N SER A 33 3.83 11.22 -10.60
CA SER A 33 2.56 11.45 -9.91
C SER A 33 2.55 12.82 -9.24
N PHE A 34 1.38 13.40 -9.01
CA PHE A 34 1.23 14.55 -8.10
C PHE A 34 1.53 14.12 -6.67
N GLY A 35 2.14 15.01 -5.89
CA GLY A 35 2.56 14.72 -4.52
C GLY A 35 1.42 14.27 -3.61
N VAL A 36 0.25 14.87 -3.75
CA VAL A 36 -0.98 14.53 -3.01
C VAL A 36 -1.40 13.06 -3.17
N PHE A 37 -1.08 12.42 -4.29
CA PHE A 37 -1.37 11.01 -4.54
C PHE A 37 -0.24 10.08 -4.10
N SER A 38 0.97 10.61 -3.86
CA SER A 38 2.13 9.79 -3.50
C SER A 38 1.95 9.09 -2.16
N ASP A 39 1.38 9.79 -1.17
CA ASP A 39 1.19 9.26 0.19
C ASP A 39 0.14 8.14 0.25
N THR A 40 -0.78 8.10 -0.72
CA THR A 40 -1.84 7.09 -0.81
C THR A 40 -1.59 6.03 -1.88
N ALA A 41 -0.53 6.19 -2.67
CA ALA A 41 -0.09 5.22 -3.67
C ALA A 41 0.86 4.18 -3.04
N PRO A 42 0.91 2.94 -3.56
CA PRO A 42 1.80 1.92 -3.04
C PRO A 42 3.26 2.20 -3.40
N ASP A 43 4.18 1.88 -2.49
CA ASP A 43 5.61 1.87 -2.72
C ASP A 43 6.08 0.48 -3.21
N ARG A 44 7.38 0.21 -3.15
CA ARG A 44 8.02 -0.97 -3.77
C ARG A 44 7.37 -2.29 -3.40
N TRP A 45 7.04 -2.51 -2.13
CA TRP A 45 6.40 -3.75 -1.68
C TRP A 45 5.02 -3.93 -2.28
N GLY A 46 4.13 -2.96 -2.13
CA GLY A 46 2.78 -3.00 -2.68
C GLY A 46 2.78 -3.12 -4.22
N ARG A 47 3.68 -2.39 -4.90
CA ARG A 47 3.84 -2.51 -6.36
C ARG A 47 4.30 -3.89 -6.79
N LEU A 48 5.18 -4.55 -6.02
CA LEU A 48 5.62 -5.91 -6.29
C LEU A 48 4.46 -6.90 -6.20
N LEU A 49 3.62 -6.79 -5.14
CA LEU A 49 2.42 -7.61 -4.97
C LEU A 49 1.45 -7.43 -6.14
N MET A 50 1.17 -6.19 -6.53
CA MET A 50 0.25 -5.88 -7.63
C MET A 50 0.77 -6.37 -8.99
N LYS A 51 2.06 -6.21 -9.28
CA LYS A 51 2.68 -6.76 -10.50
C LYS A 51 2.55 -8.29 -10.56
N ARG A 52 2.76 -8.96 -9.43
CA ARG A 52 2.65 -10.43 -9.37
C ARG A 52 1.20 -10.88 -9.53
N ARG A 53 0.23 -10.12 -8.97
CA ARG A 53 -1.21 -10.36 -9.21
C ARG A 53 -1.54 -10.35 -10.70
N GLU A 54 -1.07 -9.35 -11.44
CA GLU A 54 -1.38 -9.27 -12.88
C GLU A 54 -0.73 -10.41 -13.70
N ARG A 55 0.43 -10.91 -13.27
CA ARG A 55 1.03 -12.11 -13.90
C ARG A 55 0.19 -13.36 -13.68
N ILE A 56 -0.19 -13.63 -12.42
CA ILE A 56 -1.06 -14.78 -12.10
C ILE A 56 -2.39 -14.68 -12.84
N ARG A 57 -3.01 -13.50 -12.86
CA ARG A 57 -4.24 -13.25 -13.61
C ARG A 57 -4.09 -13.53 -15.11
N ALA A 58 -2.99 -13.11 -15.70
CA ALA A 58 -2.72 -13.37 -17.12
C ALA A 58 -2.57 -14.88 -17.40
N GLU A 59 -1.92 -15.62 -16.52
CA GLU A 59 -1.77 -17.07 -16.61
C GLU A 59 -3.11 -17.80 -16.44
N GLU A 60 -3.87 -17.49 -15.40
CA GLU A 60 -5.19 -18.07 -15.12
C GLU A 60 -6.18 -17.85 -16.28
N GLN A 61 -6.17 -16.62 -16.84
CA GLN A 61 -7.05 -16.24 -17.95
C GLN A 61 -6.46 -16.57 -19.33
N LYS A 62 -5.27 -17.16 -19.39
CA LYS A 62 -4.55 -17.48 -20.64
C LYS A 62 -4.43 -16.27 -21.57
N LEU A 63 -4.15 -15.11 -20.98
CA LEU A 63 -3.99 -13.88 -21.76
C LEU A 63 -2.67 -13.89 -22.54
N PRO A 64 -2.64 -13.35 -23.76
CA PRO A 64 -1.44 -13.33 -24.59
C PRO A 64 -0.33 -12.43 -24.03
N LYS A 65 -0.67 -11.51 -23.12
CA LYS A 65 0.26 -10.56 -22.52
C LYS A 65 -0.19 -10.16 -21.11
N VAL A 66 0.78 -10.01 -20.21
CA VAL A 66 0.54 -9.43 -18.88
C VAL A 66 0.23 -7.93 -19.01
N LYS A 67 -0.79 -7.45 -18.31
CA LYS A 67 -1.13 -6.02 -18.27
C LYS A 67 0.05 -5.22 -17.71
N THR A 68 0.46 -4.17 -18.42
CA THR A 68 1.38 -3.16 -17.89
C THR A 68 0.62 -2.25 -16.92
N LEU A 69 1.11 -2.13 -15.69
CA LEU A 69 0.52 -1.25 -14.69
C LEU A 69 1.15 0.14 -14.78
N TYR A 70 0.31 1.15 -14.81
CA TYR A 70 0.66 2.57 -14.75
C TYR A 70 0.39 3.14 -13.36
N GLU A 71 0.79 4.37 -13.08
CA GLU A 71 0.62 5.00 -11.75
C GLU A 71 -0.85 5.02 -11.29
N ALA A 72 -1.79 5.27 -12.20
CA ALA A 72 -3.22 5.21 -11.89
C ALA A 72 -3.68 3.80 -11.47
N ASP A 73 -3.16 2.74 -12.11
CA ASP A 73 -3.50 1.36 -11.73
C ASP A 73 -2.98 1.03 -10.32
N TYR A 74 -1.79 1.50 -9.97
CA TYR A 74 -1.24 1.34 -8.62
C TYR A 74 -2.06 2.12 -7.60
N LEU A 75 -2.33 3.40 -7.88
CA LEU A 75 -3.11 4.26 -7.00
C LEU A 75 -4.50 3.69 -6.71
N LEU A 76 -5.25 3.33 -7.76
CA LEU A 76 -6.63 2.87 -7.63
C LEU A 76 -6.76 1.41 -7.18
N GLY A 77 -5.71 0.61 -7.37
CA GLY A 77 -5.71 -0.81 -7.02
C GLY A 77 -5.32 -1.12 -5.56
N VAL A 78 -5.05 -0.11 -4.75
CA VAL A 78 -4.81 -0.29 -3.30
C VAL A 78 -6.12 -0.64 -2.62
N PHE A 79 -6.10 -1.63 -1.73
CA PHE A 79 -7.25 -2.01 -0.92
C PHE A 79 -7.69 -0.83 -0.02
N ASP A 80 -8.95 -0.43 -0.15
CA ASP A 80 -9.44 0.83 0.41
C ASP A 80 -9.33 0.93 1.93
N GLU A 81 -9.70 -0.13 2.67
CA GLU A 81 -9.64 -0.14 4.13
C GLU A 81 -8.21 0.01 4.68
N ALA A 82 -7.21 -0.55 3.99
CA ALA A 82 -5.82 -0.48 4.39
C ALA A 82 -5.07 0.70 3.73
N ARG A 83 -5.75 1.57 3.00
CA ARG A 83 -5.13 2.69 2.29
C ARG A 83 -4.54 3.69 3.28
N MET A 84 -3.28 4.04 3.06
CA MET A 84 -2.60 5.09 3.81
C MET A 84 -3.04 6.47 3.33
N GLY A 85 -2.91 7.47 4.21
CA GLY A 85 -3.30 8.84 3.92
C GLY A 85 -4.80 9.10 4.04
N ALA A 86 -5.25 10.26 3.57
CA ALA A 86 -6.62 10.76 3.75
C ALA A 86 -7.51 10.63 2.51
N LEU A 87 -6.98 10.11 1.39
CA LEU A 87 -7.71 10.04 0.12
C LEU A 87 -8.33 8.67 -0.08
N ARG A 88 -9.60 8.67 -0.49
CA ARG A 88 -10.34 7.50 -0.94
C ARG A 88 -10.92 7.79 -2.33
N PHE A 89 -11.11 6.77 -3.14
CA PHE A 89 -11.52 6.92 -4.53
C PHE A 89 -12.81 6.17 -4.82
N SER A 90 -13.76 6.85 -5.44
CA SER A 90 -15.01 6.27 -5.98
C SER A 90 -15.23 6.77 -7.41
N LEU A 91 -16.08 6.09 -8.16
CA LEU A 91 -16.48 6.53 -9.50
C LEU A 91 -17.64 7.52 -9.45
N GLU A 92 -18.43 7.48 -8.41
CA GLU A 92 -19.61 8.30 -8.19
C GLU A 92 -19.52 9.02 -6.84
N GLU A 93 -20.17 10.17 -6.70
CA GLU A 93 -20.06 11.05 -5.53
C GLU A 93 -20.44 10.35 -4.22
N ASP A 94 -21.50 9.53 -4.24
CA ASP A 94 -21.96 8.71 -3.09
C ASP A 94 -21.78 7.20 -3.36
N GLY A 95 -20.89 6.83 -4.29
CA GLY A 95 -20.67 5.45 -4.69
C GLY A 95 -19.77 4.67 -3.75
N GLU A 96 -19.71 3.36 -3.96
CA GLU A 96 -18.76 2.50 -3.26
C GLU A 96 -17.31 2.87 -3.62
N TYR A 97 -16.42 2.76 -2.64
CA TYR A 97 -15.01 3.01 -2.87
C TYR A 97 -14.39 1.90 -3.71
N LEU A 98 -13.47 2.28 -4.58
CA LEU A 98 -12.73 1.35 -5.42
C LEU A 98 -11.86 0.44 -4.55
N SER A 99 -11.77 -0.83 -4.95
CA SER A 99 -10.99 -1.86 -4.23
C SER A 99 -11.44 -2.08 -2.77
N ALA A 100 -12.73 -1.96 -2.47
CA ALA A 100 -13.33 -2.20 -1.16
C ALA A 100 -13.89 -3.64 -1.00
N GLU A 101 -13.41 -4.61 -1.77
CA GLU A 101 -13.89 -5.98 -1.77
C GLU A 101 -13.75 -6.63 -0.38
N ARG A 102 -14.87 -7.00 0.26
CA ARG A 102 -14.91 -7.58 1.62
C ARG A 102 -14.13 -8.89 1.78
N GLU A 103 -13.94 -9.64 0.71
CA GLU A 103 -13.15 -10.88 0.71
C GLU A 103 -11.67 -10.65 0.98
N LEU A 104 -11.22 -9.41 0.85
CA LEU A 104 -9.84 -8.96 1.05
C LEU A 104 -9.68 -8.16 2.36
N SER A 105 -10.58 -8.31 3.33
CA SER A 105 -10.52 -7.54 4.59
C SER A 105 -9.17 -7.64 5.30
N THR A 106 -8.82 -6.57 6.02
CA THR A 106 -7.58 -6.54 6.81
C THR A 106 -7.60 -7.67 7.85
N PRO A 107 -6.58 -8.55 7.86
CA PRO A 107 -6.57 -9.73 8.72
C PRO A 107 -6.37 -9.35 10.19
N PRO A 108 -6.91 -10.14 11.12
CA PRO A 108 -6.71 -9.94 12.54
C PRO A 108 -5.29 -10.31 12.99
N PHE A 109 -4.92 -9.88 14.19
CA PHE A 109 -3.60 -10.10 14.79
C PHE A 109 -3.19 -11.58 14.85
N GLU A 110 -4.12 -12.50 15.07
CA GLU A 110 -3.89 -13.94 15.09
C GLU A 110 -3.36 -14.49 13.76
N SER A 111 -3.53 -13.74 12.68
CA SER A 111 -3.04 -14.10 11.35
C SER A 111 -1.54 -13.82 11.13
N LEU A 112 -0.85 -13.19 12.08
CA LEU A 112 0.56 -12.76 11.94
C LEU A 112 1.48 -13.87 11.46
N ARG A 113 1.42 -15.06 12.06
CA ARG A 113 2.27 -16.20 11.65
C ARG A 113 1.98 -16.68 10.25
N THR A 114 0.70 -16.67 9.86
CA THR A 114 0.28 -17.03 8.51
C THR A 114 0.79 -16.02 7.48
N LEU A 115 0.74 -14.73 7.81
CA LEU A 115 1.25 -13.65 6.95
C LEU A 115 2.78 -13.67 6.85
N GLU A 116 3.48 -13.96 7.94
CA GLU A 116 4.94 -14.13 7.94
C GLU A 116 5.34 -15.28 7.03
N GLU A 117 4.69 -16.45 7.17
CA GLU A 117 4.94 -17.60 6.31
C GLU A 117 4.61 -17.29 4.85
N ALA A 118 3.46 -16.63 4.59
CA ALA A 118 3.08 -16.19 3.26
C ALA A 118 4.15 -15.25 2.65
N SER A 119 4.65 -14.31 3.43
CA SER A 119 5.71 -13.39 3.02
C SER A 119 7.01 -14.14 2.67
N ARG A 120 7.42 -15.06 3.53
CA ARG A 120 8.61 -15.88 3.31
C ARG A 120 8.51 -16.75 2.07
N GLN A 121 7.37 -17.39 1.85
CA GLN A 121 7.13 -18.20 0.66
C GLN A 121 7.07 -17.32 -0.59
N PHE A 122 6.40 -16.18 -0.52
CA PHE A 122 6.34 -15.22 -1.61
C PHE A 122 7.72 -14.72 -2.07
N GLU A 123 8.65 -14.49 -1.15
CA GLU A 123 10.01 -14.09 -1.50
C GLU A 123 10.87 -15.23 -2.06
N LYS A 124 10.56 -16.50 -1.70
CA LYS A 124 11.25 -17.69 -2.21
C LYS A 124 10.79 -18.11 -3.59
N GLU A 125 9.52 -17.87 -3.90
CA GLU A 125 8.92 -18.31 -5.15
C GLU A 125 9.44 -17.49 -6.33
N GLU A 126 10.35 -18.09 -7.10
CA GLU A 126 10.68 -17.66 -8.46
C GLU A 126 9.59 -18.12 -9.45
N ASN A 127 8.86 -19.18 -9.15
CA ASN A 127 7.80 -19.77 -9.98
C ASN A 127 6.42 -19.41 -9.45
N LEU A 128 5.65 -18.78 -10.32
CA LEU A 128 4.36 -18.09 -10.10
C LEU A 128 3.16 -18.97 -9.74
N LEU A 129 3.33 -20.29 -9.56
CA LEU A 129 2.20 -21.25 -9.65
C LEU A 129 1.26 -21.30 -8.43
N GLU A 130 1.60 -20.68 -7.30
CA GLU A 130 0.71 -20.71 -6.13
C GLU A 130 0.23 -19.32 -5.70
N GLY A 131 -0.81 -18.81 -6.35
CA GLY A 131 -1.44 -17.52 -6.01
C GLY A 131 -2.01 -17.40 -4.60
N LYS A 132 -2.02 -18.48 -3.80
CA LYS A 132 -2.56 -18.48 -2.44
C LYS A 132 -1.82 -17.53 -1.49
N TRP A 133 -0.49 -17.50 -1.54
CA TRP A 133 0.33 -16.64 -0.69
C TRP A 133 0.17 -15.18 -1.07
N LEU A 134 0.10 -14.90 -2.37
CA LEU A 134 -0.18 -13.56 -2.85
C LEU A 134 -1.55 -13.04 -2.38
N LYS A 135 -2.60 -13.87 -2.43
CA LYS A 135 -3.93 -13.48 -1.98
C LYS A 135 -3.95 -13.05 -0.52
N LEU A 136 -3.20 -13.74 0.35
CA LEU A 136 -3.08 -13.38 1.76
C LEU A 136 -2.37 -12.02 1.99
N LEU A 137 -1.40 -11.69 1.13
CA LEU A 137 -0.58 -10.49 1.29
C LEU A 137 -1.13 -9.26 0.55
N LEU A 138 -1.94 -9.45 -0.49
CA LEU A 138 -2.31 -8.39 -1.42
C LEU A 138 -3.08 -7.26 -0.74
N ALA A 139 -4.16 -7.59 -0.02
CA ALA A 139 -4.96 -6.58 0.66
C ALA A 139 -4.16 -5.88 1.78
N PRO A 140 -3.60 -6.60 2.76
CA PRO A 140 -2.93 -5.95 3.89
C PRO A 140 -1.59 -5.33 3.53
N GLY A 141 -0.95 -5.73 2.41
CA GLY A 141 0.38 -5.26 2.02
C GLY A 141 0.39 -4.20 0.92
N SER A 142 -0.72 -4.02 0.19
CA SER A 142 -0.73 -3.22 -1.03
C SER A 142 -0.56 -1.71 -0.81
N SER A 143 -0.96 -1.19 0.35
CA SER A 143 -0.93 0.27 0.64
C SER A 143 0.36 0.75 1.30
N LEU A 144 1.17 -0.15 1.83
CA LEU A 144 2.26 0.18 2.73
C LEU A 144 3.53 0.61 1.98
N GLY A 145 4.19 1.65 2.51
CA GLY A 145 5.45 2.17 1.98
C GLY A 145 6.65 1.24 2.18
N GLY A 146 7.77 1.51 1.47
CA GLY A 146 9.03 0.78 1.58
C GLY A 146 9.10 -0.53 0.79
N ALA A 147 10.26 -1.19 0.84
CA ALA A 147 10.57 -2.36 0.02
C ALA A 147 10.48 -3.70 0.77
N ARG A 148 10.51 -3.67 2.10
CA ARG A 148 10.49 -4.89 2.94
C ARG A 148 9.08 -5.46 3.05
N PRO A 149 8.97 -6.80 3.22
CA PRO A 149 7.71 -7.46 3.46
C PRO A 149 6.99 -6.90 4.70
N LYS A 150 5.73 -6.57 4.53
CA LYS A 150 4.89 -6.03 5.61
C LYS A 150 3.41 -6.20 5.29
N ALA A 151 2.59 -6.11 6.33
CA ALA A 151 1.14 -6.16 6.20
C ALA A 151 0.46 -5.27 7.24
N THR A 152 -0.70 -4.71 6.89
CA THR A 152 -1.62 -4.12 7.86
C THR A 152 -2.40 -5.23 8.54
N ILE A 153 -2.55 -5.16 9.85
CA ILE A 153 -3.33 -6.08 10.67
C ILE A 153 -4.24 -5.29 11.59
N LYS A 154 -5.32 -5.93 12.06
CA LYS A 154 -6.23 -5.36 13.05
C LYS A 154 -6.00 -5.98 14.41
N ASP A 155 -5.97 -5.15 15.45
CA ASP A 155 -6.02 -5.61 16.83
C ASP A 155 -7.48 -5.83 17.28
N VAL A 156 -7.67 -6.34 18.50
CA VAL A 156 -8.99 -6.63 19.08
C VAL A 156 -9.86 -5.38 19.26
N ASP A 157 -9.26 -4.21 19.36
CA ASP A 157 -9.93 -2.91 19.43
C ASP A 157 -10.17 -2.24 18.06
N GLU A 158 -10.01 -3.01 16.96
CA GLU A 158 -10.11 -2.55 15.56
C GLU A 158 -9.02 -1.55 15.15
N SER A 159 -8.02 -1.27 15.99
CA SER A 159 -6.88 -0.43 15.61
C SER A 159 -6.02 -1.11 14.56
N LEU A 160 -5.48 -0.30 13.62
CA LEU A 160 -4.62 -0.79 12.55
C LEU A 160 -3.15 -0.73 12.97
N TRP A 161 -2.46 -1.83 12.76
CA TRP A 161 -1.03 -1.98 13.02
C TRP A 161 -0.29 -2.39 11.75
N ILE A 162 0.98 -2.05 11.69
CA ILE A 162 1.87 -2.49 10.61
C ILE A 162 2.79 -3.59 11.14
N ALA A 163 2.59 -4.81 10.67
CA ALA A 163 3.52 -5.91 10.89
C ALA A 163 4.61 -5.88 9.83
N LYS A 164 5.87 -5.88 10.24
CA LYS A 164 7.04 -6.00 9.36
C LYS A 164 7.62 -7.40 9.50
N PHE A 165 7.88 -8.06 8.38
CA PHE A 165 8.38 -9.43 8.35
C PHE A 165 9.86 -9.48 7.96
N PRO A 166 10.59 -10.51 8.39
CA PRO A 166 11.94 -10.76 7.89
C PRO A 166 11.95 -10.91 6.37
N SER A 167 12.99 -10.40 5.73
CA SER A 167 13.24 -10.58 4.29
C SER A 167 14.37 -11.58 4.07
N LYS A 168 14.31 -12.31 2.95
CA LYS A 168 15.39 -13.21 2.55
C LYS A 168 16.76 -12.54 2.37
N ASN A 169 16.76 -11.23 2.22
CA ASN A 169 17.96 -10.41 2.04
C ASN A 169 18.50 -9.83 3.35
N ASP A 170 17.93 -10.17 4.49
CA ASP A 170 18.39 -9.67 5.77
C ASP A 170 19.67 -10.40 6.18
N GLU A 171 20.73 -9.64 6.44
CA GLU A 171 22.01 -10.15 6.96
C GLU A 171 22.00 -10.27 8.49
N TYR A 172 21.05 -9.59 9.16
CA TYR A 172 20.88 -9.59 10.61
C TYR A 172 19.41 -9.37 10.96
N ASP A 173 19.05 -9.54 12.23
CA ASP A 173 17.69 -9.37 12.72
C ASP A 173 17.30 -7.88 12.77
N ILE A 174 16.71 -7.38 11.68
CA ILE A 174 16.24 -6.00 11.56
C ILE A 174 15.12 -5.71 12.56
N GLY A 175 14.23 -6.69 12.82
CA GLY A 175 13.15 -6.52 13.79
C GLY A 175 13.69 -6.29 15.21
N ALA A 176 14.68 -7.05 15.62
CA ALA A 176 15.35 -6.85 16.91
C ALA A 176 16.04 -5.49 17.00
N TRP A 177 16.67 -5.03 15.90
CA TRP A 177 17.27 -3.70 15.86
C TRP A 177 16.23 -2.58 15.93
N GLU A 178 15.13 -2.68 15.20
CA GLU A 178 14.03 -1.70 15.28
C GLU A 178 13.48 -1.64 16.72
N LYS A 179 13.24 -2.80 17.35
CA LYS A 179 12.79 -2.87 18.74
C LYS A 179 13.77 -2.17 19.69
N THR A 180 15.06 -2.46 19.55
CA THR A 180 16.11 -1.85 20.38
C THR A 180 16.12 -0.32 20.23
N VAL A 181 16.01 0.19 19.01
CA VAL A 181 15.96 1.65 18.75
C VAL A 181 14.71 2.27 19.38
N MET A 182 13.54 1.61 19.28
CA MET A 182 12.30 2.09 19.92
C MET A 182 12.42 2.11 21.44
N ASP A 183 13.01 1.09 22.04
CA ASP A 183 13.22 1.06 23.49
C ASP A 183 14.19 2.16 23.97
N LEU A 184 15.26 2.41 23.23
CA LEU A 184 16.17 3.53 23.49
C LEU A 184 15.45 4.88 23.35
N ALA A 185 14.62 5.05 22.32
CA ALA A 185 13.84 6.26 22.13
C ALA A 185 12.88 6.52 23.31
N LYS A 186 12.20 5.46 23.82
CA LYS A 186 11.37 5.56 25.02
C LYS A 186 12.19 5.97 26.25
N LEU A 187 13.37 5.41 26.44
CA LEU A 187 14.28 5.78 27.54
C LEU A 187 14.74 7.25 27.44
N CYS A 188 14.86 7.78 26.23
CA CYS A 188 15.15 9.20 25.98
C CYS A 188 13.92 10.12 26.13
N GLY A 189 12.77 9.61 26.49
CA GLY A 189 11.54 10.40 26.67
C GLY A 189 10.81 10.73 25.37
N LEU A 190 11.15 10.09 24.26
CA LEU A 190 10.42 10.26 22.99
C LEU A 190 9.11 9.45 23.03
N ASN A 191 8.04 10.03 22.51
CA ASN A 191 6.78 9.32 22.33
C ASN A 191 6.87 8.49 21.04
N VAL A 192 7.06 7.19 21.19
CA VAL A 192 7.12 6.20 20.09
C VAL A 192 6.17 5.04 20.39
N PRO A 193 5.68 4.34 19.33
CA PRO A 193 4.76 3.22 19.51
C PRO A 193 5.31 2.11 20.39
#